data_22e25ce8497e4bd2a62b20f5e0d221f2
#
_entry.id   22e25ce8497e4bd2a62b20f5e0d221f2
#
_cell.length_a   1.000
_cell.length_b   1.000
_cell.length_c   1.000
_cell.angle_alpha   90.00
_cell.angle_beta   90.00
_cell.angle_gamma   90.00
#
_symmetry.space_group_name_H-M   'P 1'
#
loop_
_entity.id
_entity.type
_entity.pdbx_description
1 polymer ?
#
loop_
_entity_poly.entity_id
_entity_poly.type
_entity_poly.pdbx_seq_one_letter_code
_entity_poly.pdbx_strand_id
1 'polypeptide(L)'
;MPEAKMTAQRPIDTAAWKALEAHYEKIKNTHLRQLFADDPQRGTRLTAEGAGLYLDYSKNRVTDETMSLLVQLARERGVEERRDAMFRGEKINITEKRAVQHVALRAPRGTKIIVDGKDVVADVHAVLDQMAAFSNRVRSGEWKGHTGKRIKNVINVGIGGSYLGPEMAYIALRDFSDPAMTFRFVANVDGAAFTDATHDLNADETLFILSSKTFTTLETMTNAATARKWVVDSLKSEAAVAKHFVAVSTNAEGVSKFGIDTANMFGFWDWVGGRYSMDSAIGLSTMIAVGPKNYEEMLAGFHDMDEHFRTTPLEKNLPALMGLLTVWYNNFFGAQTVGIMPYSDNMKRFPAYLQQLQMESNGKHVDLEGNHVDWQTGPIIWGEPGTDGQHSFYQLIHQGTKLIPCDFIAFLQPLSPLTVMHDYLTANVFAQAEALAFGKTADELKAEGSPDFQTPFRVCEGNRPTNTILVDKLTPRALGTMVALYEHNVFTQGAVWNIDSFDQWGVELGKVLAKRIIPELESAAAPALKHDSSTNTLIGRYRKALGRKN
;
A
#
# COMPACT_ATOMS: atom_id res chain seq x y z
N MET A 1 -31.48 12.88 -4.96
CA MET A 1 -31.51 11.70 -4.09
C MET A 1 -31.06 12.17 -2.71
N PRO A 2 -31.60 11.68 -1.59
CA PRO A 2 -31.16 12.16 -0.28
C PRO A 2 -29.67 11.81 -0.11
N GLU A 3 -28.87 12.79 0.27
CA GLU A 3 -27.52 12.58 0.79
C GLU A 3 -27.63 11.56 1.93
N ALA A 4 -26.84 10.48 1.87
CA ALA A 4 -26.75 9.54 2.98
C ALA A 4 -26.31 10.33 4.21
N LYS A 5 -27.21 10.57 5.14
CA LYS A 5 -26.91 11.18 6.43
C LYS A 5 -25.99 10.20 7.16
N MET A 6 -24.67 10.44 7.03
CA MET A 6 -23.71 9.80 7.90
C MET A 6 -24.04 10.17 9.33
N THR A 7 -24.01 9.19 10.20
CA THR A 7 -24.42 9.38 11.61
C THR A 7 -23.48 10.39 12.27
N ALA A 8 -24.00 11.52 12.72
CA ALA A 8 -23.26 12.55 13.46
C ALA A 8 -22.75 12.07 14.84
N GLN A 9 -23.00 10.80 15.21
CA GLN A 9 -22.57 10.23 16.47
C GLN A 9 -21.10 9.84 16.42
N ARG A 10 -20.30 10.29 17.40
CA ARG A 10 -18.89 9.92 17.53
C ARG A 10 -18.75 8.41 17.77
N PRO A 11 -17.69 7.74 17.27
CA PRO A 11 -17.49 6.29 17.51
C PRO A 11 -17.56 5.90 18.98
N ILE A 12 -16.92 6.67 19.85
CA ILE A 12 -16.83 6.41 21.30
C ILE A 12 -18.18 6.60 22.04
N ASP A 13 -19.15 7.25 21.44
CA ASP A 13 -20.47 7.46 22.05
C ASP A 13 -21.46 6.35 21.68
N THR A 14 -21.10 5.46 20.74
CA THR A 14 -21.94 4.33 20.33
C THR A 14 -22.13 3.30 21.45
N ALA A 15 -23.24 2.58 21.42
CA ALA A 15 -23.51 1.53 22.39
C ALA A 15 -22.48 0.39 22.28
N ALA A 16 -22.13 0.02 21.06
CA ALA A 16 -21.15 -1.03 20.80
C ALA A 16 -19.74 -0.66 21.30
N TRP A 17 -19.29 0.59 21.14
CA TRP A 17 -17.99 1.01 21.66
C TRP A 17 -17.92 0.91 23.19
N LYS A 18 -18.93 1.42 23.89
CA LYS A 18 -19.02 1.32 25.35
C LYS A 18 -19.08 -0.12 25.85
N ALA A 19 -19.78 -0.97 25.11
CA ALA A 19 -19.80 -2.40 25.41
C ALA A 19 -18.43 -3.05 25.19
N LEU A 20 -17.70 -2.65 24.14
CA LEU A 20 -16.31 -3.09 23.88
C LEU A 20 -15.34 -2.62 24.98
N GLU A 21 -15.47 -1.39 25.49
CA GLU A 21 -14.68 -0.93 26.64
C GLU A 21 -14.92 -1.80 27.87
N ALA A 22 -16.17 -2.07 28.20
CA ALA A 22 -16.53 -2.94 29.32
C ALA A 22 -16.07 -4.39 29.12
N HIS A 23 -16.15 -4.88 27.88
CA HIS A 23 -15.68 -6.23 27.51
C HIS A 23 -14.15 -6.32 27.56
N TYR A 24 -13.42 -5.30 27.10
CA TYR A 24 -11.97 -5.21 27.19
C TYR A 24 -11.49 -5.38 28.65
N GLU A 25 -12.13 -4.68 29.61
CA GLU A 25 -11.77 -4.81 31.02
C GLU A 25 -11.89 -6.26 31.55
N LYS A 26 -12.84 -7.04 31.02
CA LYS A 26 -13.02 -8.45 31.38
C LYS A 26 -11.91 -9.36 30.82
N ILE A 27 -11.49 -9.10 29.57
CA ILE A 27 -10.63 -10.06 28.84
C ILE A 27 -9.18 -9.60 28.65
N LYS A 28 -8.83 -8.34 28.97
CA LYS A 28 -7.49 -7.78 28.72
C LYS A 28 -6.32 -8.58 29.29
N ASN A 29 -6.57 -9.38 30.33
CA ASN A 29 -5.57 -10.24 30.97
C ASN A 29 -5.68 -11.72 30.55
N THR A 30 -6.66 -12.09 29.73
CA THR A 30 -6.82 -13.46 29.26
C THR A 30 -5.71 -13.81 28.28
N HIS A 31 -5.03 -14.93 28.56
CA HIS A 31 -3.95 -15.39 27.70
C HIS A 31 -4.47 -16.28 26.57
N LEU A 32 -3.83 -16.24 25.40
CA LEU A 32 -4.18 -17.10 24.27
C LEU A 32 -4.11 -18.58 24.62
N ARG A 33 -3.18 -19.02 25.50
CA ARG A 33 -3.15 -20.42 26.02
C ARG A 33 -4.48 -20.80 26.65
N GLN A 34 -5.09 -19.91 27.44
CA GLN A 34 -6.39 -20.16 28.05
C GLN A 34 -7.50 -20.22 26.99
N LEU A 35 -7.52 -19.26 26.06
CA LEU A 35 -8.55 -19.24 25.02
C LEU A 35 -8.53 -20.49 24.13
N PHE A 36 -7.35 -21.07 23.86
CA PHE A 36 -7.23 -22.33 23.12
C PHE A 36 -7.52 -23.56 23.98
N ALA A 37 -7.25 -23.49 25.28
CA ALA A 37 -7.62 -24.58 26.21
C ALA A 37 -9.14 -24.66 26.42
N ASP A 38 -9.80 -23.50 26.52
CA ASP A 38 -11.26 -23.42 26.70
C ASP A 38 -12.03 -23.80 25.43
N ASP A 39 -11.43 -23.58 24.25
CA ASP A 39 -12.01 -23.88 22.94
C ASP A 39 -11.01 -24.63 22.04
N PRO A 40 -10.97 -25.97 22.08
CA PRO A 40 -10.11 -26.78 21.21
C PRO A 40 -10.40 -26.61 19.68
N GLN A 41 -11.58 -26.13 19.33
CA GLN A 41 -11.96 -25.88 17.94
C GLN A 41 -11.63 -24.45 17.47
N ARG A 42 -11.06 -23.63 18.34
CA ARG A 42 -10.77 -22.21 18.07
C ARG A 42 -10.01 -22.01 16.76
N GLY A 43 -8.97 -22.80 16.51
CA GLY A 43 -8.13 -22.71 15.32
C GLY A 43 -8.82 -23.06 13.99
N THR A 44 -9.94 -23.77 14.04
CA THR A 44 -10.76 -24.11 12.87
C THR A 44 -12.02 -23.25 12.75
N ARG A 45 -12.43 -22.62 13.83
CA ARG A 45 -13.66 -21.83 13.91
C ARG A 45 -13.43 -20.34 13.67
N LEU A 46 -12.35 -19.76 14.18
CA LEU A 46 -12.01 -18.36 13.98
C LEU A 46 -11.17 -18.19 12.71
N THR A 47 -11.80 -18.56 11.61
CA THR A 47 -11.25 -18.47 10.26
C THR A 47 -12.30 -17.92 9.29
N ALA A 48 -11.85 -17.37 8.18
CA ALA A 48 -12.71 -16.94 7.09
C ALA A 48 -12.02 -17.19 5.74
N GLU A 49 -12.81 -17.46 4.71
CA GLU A 49 -12.32 -17.66 3.35
C GLU A 49 -13.07 -16.77 2.37
N GLY A 50 -12.36 -16.25 1.37
CA GLY A 50 -12.97 -15.46 0.31
C GLY A 50 -11.95 -15.03 -0.73
N ALA A 51 -12.40 -14.92 -1.97
CA ALA A 51 -11.59 -14.49 -3.10
C ALA A 51 -10.24 -15.23 -3.24
N GLY A 52 -10.18 -16.51 -2.86
CA GLY A 52 -8.96 -17.34 -2.91
C GLY A 52 -7.98 -17.11 -1.77
N LEU A 53 -8.37 -16.42 -0.73
CA LEU A 53 -7.59 -16.24 0.51
C LEU A 53 -8.23 -16.98 1.68
N TYR A 54 -7.38 -17.54 2.55
CA TYR A 54 -7.76 -18.08 3.84
C TYR A 54 -7.16 -17.24 4.95
N LEU A 55 -7.99 -16.74 5.84
CA LEU A 55 -7.61 -15.93 7.00
C LEU A 55 -7.82 -16.76 8.28
N ASP A 56 -6.75 -17.08 8.98
CA ASP A 56 -6.77 -17.54 10.36
C ASP A 56 -6.54 -16.34 11.30
N TYR A 57 -7.58 -15.96 12.04
CA TYR A 57 -7.52 -14.94 13.08
C TYR A 57 -7.70 -15.51 14.49
N SER A 58 -7.55 -16.83 14.65
CA SER A 58 -7.71 -17.53 15.91
C SER A 58 -6.69 -17.11 16.97
N LYS A 59 -5.50 -16.69 16.55
CA LYS A 59 -4.44 -16.21 17.44
C LYS A 59 -4.56 -14.74 17.81
N ASN A 60 -5.78 -14.20 17.81
CA ASN A 60 -6.10 -12.88 18.33
C ASN A 60 -6.70 -12.98 19.74
N ARG A 61 -6.52 -11.93 20.53
CA ARG A 61 -7.07 -11.82 21.90
C ARG A 61 -8.54 -11.38 21.82
N VAL A 62 -9.38 -12.26 21.30
CA VAL A 62 -10.81 -12.05 21.06
C VAL A 62 -11.61 -13.27 21.53
N THR A 63 -12.88 -13.04 21.85
CA THR A 63 -13.90 -14.08 22.07
C THR A 63 -15.02 -13.88 21.05
N ASP A 64 -16.03 -14.75 21.06
CA ASP A 64 -17.22 -14.57 20.21
C ASP A 64 -17.98 -13.28 20.56
N GLU A 65 -18.01 -12.92 21.85
CA GLU A 65 -18.58 -11.65 22.32
C GLU A 65 -17.79 -10.46 21.72
N THR A 66 -16.45 -10.53 21.70
CA THR A 66 -15.62 -9.49 21.06
C THR A 66 -15.99 -9.30 19.59
N MET A 67 -16.05 -10.41 18.84
CA MET A 67 -16.35 -10.34 17.40
C MET A 67 -17.77 -9.83 17.13
N SER A 68 -18.73 -10.28 17.93
CA SER A 68 -20.12 -9.79 17.86
C SER A 68 -20.22 -8.28 18.10
N LEU A 69 -19.54 -7.77 19.13
CA LEU A 69 -19.52 -6.34 19.46
C LEU A 69 -18.79 -5.51 18.39
N LEU A 70 -17.70 -6.02 17.82
CA LEU A 70 -16.98 -5.36 16.73
C LEU A 70 -17.85 -5.25 15.45
N VAL A 71 -18.58 -6.31 15.12
CA VAL A 71 -19.53 -6.28 13.99
C VAL A 71 -20.69 -5.34 14.29
N GLN A 72 -21.19 -5.32 15.53
CA GLN A 72 -22.20 -4.33 15.94
C GLN A 72 -21.67 -2.90 15.81
N LEU A 73 -20.42 -2.65 16.21
CA LEU A 73 -19.78 -1.35 16.03
C LEU A 73 -19.73 -0.95 14.55
N ALA A 74 -19.32 -1.86 13.67
CA ALA A 74 -19.32 -1.60 12.22
C ALA A 74 -20.71 -1.21 11.70
N ARG A 75 -21.76 -1.89 12.15
CA ARG A 75 -23.16 -1.55 11.79
C ARG A 75 -23.58 -0.19 12.35
N GLU A 76 -23.31 0.07 13.63
CA GLU A 76 -23.62 1.38 14.25
C GLU A 76 -22.85 2.54 13.59
N ARG A 77 -21.68 2.26 12.99
CA ARG A 77 -20.87 3.22 12.23
C ARG A 77 -21.21 3.31 10.73
N GLY A 78 -22.20 2.54 10.27
CA GLY A 78 -22.66 2.59 8.89
C GLY A 78 -21.59 2.14 7.87
N VAL A 79 -20.77 1.12 8.22
CA VAL A 79 -19.72 0.62 7.32
C VAL A 79 -20.33 0.11 6.01
N GLU A 80 -21.47 -0.60 6.09
CA GLU A 80 -22.14 -1.17 4.91
C GLU A 80 -22.74 -0.07 4.03
N GLU A 81 -23.40 0.92 4.61
CA GLU A 81 -23.98 2.05 3.90
C GLU A 81 -22.91 2.89 3.19
N ARG A 82 -21.78 3.14 3.87
CA ARG A 82 -20.65 3.89 3.30
C ARG A 82 -19.95 3.10 2.21
N ARG A 83 -19.79 1.78 2.38
CA ARG A 83 -19.32 0.87 1.34
C ARG A 83 -20.21 0.96 0.09
N ASP A 84 -21.51 0.80 0.29
CA ASP A 84 -22.47 0.83 -0.80
C ASP A 84 -22.52 2.19 -1.50
N ALA A 85 -22.33 3.30 -0.76
CA ALA A 85 -22.18 4.64 -1.32
C ALA A 85 -20.94 4.75 -2.23
N MET A 86 -19.79 4.18 -1.80
CA MET A 86 -18.59 4.09 -2.64
C MET A 86 -18.88 3.36 -3.96
N PHE A 87 -19.45 2.16 -3.88
CA PHE A 87 -19.75 1.36 -5.08
C PHE A 87 -20.79 2.00 -6.00
N ARG A 88 -21.68 2.88 -5.49
CA ARG A 88 -22.62 3.65 -6.32
C ARG A 88 -22.02 4.90 -6.96
N GLY A 89 -20.76 5.24 -6.67
CA GLY A 89 -20.09 6.43 -7.22
C GLY A 89 -20.43 7.73 -6.48
N GLU A 90 -20.87 7.65 -5.24
CA GLU A 90 -21.13 8.83 -4.41
C GLU A 90 -19.83 9.52 -3.98
N LYS A 91 -19.89 10.83 -3.74
CA LYS A 91 -18.70 11.65 -3.39
C LYS A 91 -18.35 11.52 -1.91
N ILE A 92 -17.82 10.36 -1.53
CA ILE A 92 -17.45 10.06 -0.14
C ILE A 92 -16.12 10.67 0.31
N ASN A 93 -15.26 11.14 -0.61
CA ASN A 93 -14.16 12.04 -0.29
C ASN A 93 -14.76 13.46 -0.22
N ILE A 94 -15.15 13.85 0.98
CA ILE A 94 -15.95 15.06 1.20
C ILE A 94 -15.11 16.33 1.10
N THR A 95 -13.84 16.28 1.49
CA THR A 95 -12.96 17.45 1.55
C THR A 95 -12.55 17.93 0.15
N GLU A 96 -12.43 17.01 -0.82
CA GLU A 96 -12.14 17.29 -2.22
C GLU A 96 -13.39 17.22 -3.11
N LYS A 97 -14.56 16.83 -2.57
CA LYS A 97 -15.85 16.66 -3.26
C LYS A 97 -15.76 15.68 -4.45
N ARG A 98 -15.06 14.57 -4.26
CA ARG A 98 -14.80 13.54 -5.28
C ARG A 98 -15.45 12.22 -4.93
N ALA A 99 -15.86 11.49 -5.97
CA ALA A 99 -16.13 10.08 -5.84
C ALA A 99 -14.83 9.32 -5.55
N VAL A 100 -14.96 8.13 -4.99
CA VAL A 100 -13.83 7.21 -4.71
C VAL A 100 -14.11 5.94 -5.49
N GLN A 101 -13.51 5.83 -6.68
CA GLN A 101 -13.89 4.80 -7.66
C GLN A 101 -12.71 3.96 -8.15
N HIS A 102 -11.72 3.70 -7.29
CA HIS A 102 -10.68 2.73 -7.62
C HIS A 102 -11.28 1.35 -7.98
N VAL A 103 -12.44 0.99 -7.43
CA VAL A 103 -13.16 -0.24 -7.80
C VAL A 103 -13.63 -0.26 -9.27
N ALA A 104 -13.82 0.90 -9.91
CA ALA A 104 -14.18 0.95 -11.33
C ALA A 104 -13.00 0.60 -12.25
N LEU A 105 -11.75 0.73 -11.78
CA LEU A 105 -10.55 0.42 -12.56
C LEU A 105 -10.44 -1.07 -12.92
N ARG A 106 -11.07 -1.93 -12.13
CA ARG A 106 -11.03 -3.38 -12.23
C ARG A 106 -12.41 -4.02 -12.43
N ALA A 107 -13.45 -3.20 -12.62
CA ALA A 107 -14.79 -3.70 -12.93
C ALA A 107 -14.84 -4.39 -14.30
N PRO A 108 -15.54 -5.53 -14.44
CA PRO A 108 -15.66 -6.24 -15.71
C PRO A 108 -16.27 -5.37 -16.82
N ARG A 109 -15.91 -5.66 -18.07
CA ARG A 109 -16.51 -5.00 -19.24
C ARG A 109 -18.03 -5.13 -19.21
N GLY A 110 -18.72 -4.03 -19.47
CA GLY A 110 -20.19 -3.97 -19.46
C GLY A 110 -20.81 -3.68 -18.10
N THR A 111 -20.04 -3.69 -17.02
CA THR A 111 -20.48 -3.13 -15.73
C THR A 111 -20.71 -1.63 -15.91
N LYS A 112 -21.76 -1.10 -15.26
CA LYS A 112 -22.06 0.33 -15.30
C LYS A 112 -21.85 0.95 -13.92
N ILE A 113 -20.92 1.90 -13.85
CA ILE A 113 -20.70 2.74 -12.68
C ILE A 113 -20.79 4.20 -13.15
N ILE A 114 -21.75 4.93 -12.58
CA ILE A 114 -22.03 6.30 -13.01
C ILE A 114 -21.40 7.28 -12.01
N VAL A 115 -20.48 8.11 -12.49
CA VAL A 115 -19.89 9.21 -11.75
C VAL A 115 -20.18 10.51 -12.51
N ASP A 116 -20.80 11.47 -11.83
CA ASP A 116 -21.20 12.75 -12.44
C ASP A 116 -21.97 12.61 -13.77
N GLY A 117 -22.84 11.60 -13.85
CA GLY A 117 -23.69 11.33 -15.02
C GLY A 117 -23.01 10.56 -16.15
N LYS A 118 -21.75 10.15 -16.01
CA LYS A 118 -20.97 9.42 -17.02
C LYS A 118 -20.67 8.00 -16.57
N ASP A 119 -20.76 7.03 -17.48
CA ASP A 119 -20.29 5.67 -17.26
C ASP A 119 -18.75 5.66 -17.31
N VAL A 120 -18.12 5.49 -16.16
CA VAL A 120 -16.66 5.54 -16.06
C VAL A 120 -15.97 4.22 -16.44
N VAL A 121 -16.68 3.09 -16.40
CA VAL A 121 -16.11 1.77 -16.73
C VAL A 121 -15.76 1.67 -18.21
N ALA A 122 -16.58 2.23 -19.08
CA ALA A 122 -16.29 2.27 -20.51
C ALA A 122 -15.00 3.04 -20.83
N ASP A 123 -14.79 4.19 -20.14
CA ASP A 123 -13.56 4.97 -20.28
C ASP A 123 -12.33 4.23 -19.74
N VAL A 124 -12.46 3.53 -18.60
CA VAL A 124 -11.40 2.69 -18.03
C VAL A 124 -10.94 1.65 -19.03
N HIS A 125 -11.88 0.92 -19.61
CA HIS A 125 -11.53 -0.12 -20.59
C HIS A 125 -10.92 0.45 -21.88
N ALA A 126 -11.30 1.64 -22.30
CA ALA A 126 -10.66 2.29 -23.45
C ALA A 126 -9.17 2.59 -23.15
N VAL A 127 -8.84 3.06 -21.93
CA VAL A 127 -7.46 3.28 -21.50
C VAL A 127 -6.70 1.96 -21.35
N LEU A 128 -7.32 0.91 -20.79
CA LEU A 128 -6.71 -0.42 -20.67
C LEU A 128 -6.40 -1.02 -22.07
N ASP A 129 -7.26 -0.84 -23.06
CA ASP A 129 -7.03 -1.26 -24.44
C ASP A 129 -5.85 -0.50 -25.06
N GLN A 130 -5.77 0.82 -24.84
CA GLN A 130 -4.63 1.63 -25.27
C GLN A 130 -3.31 1.17 -24.62
N MET A 131 -3.32 0.90 -23.32
CA MET A 131 -2.17 0.37 -22.58
C MET A 131 -1.75 -1.00 -23.13
N ALA A 132 -2.70 -1.90 -23.37
CA ALA A 132 -2.43 -3.24 -23.89
C ALA A 132 -1.82 -3.18 -25.30
N ALA A 133 -2.38 -2.35 -26.18
CA ALA A 133 -1.83 -2.13 -27.51
C ALA A 133 -0.39 -1.58 -27.47
N PHE A 134 -0.13 -0.60 -26.62
CA PHE A 134 1.21 -0.05 -26.45
C PHE A 134 2.18 -1.08 -25.83
N SER A 135 1.76 -1.78 -24.77
CA SER A 135 2.53 -2.85 -24.15
C SER A 135 2.95 -3.91 -25.16
N ASN A 136 2.02 -4.38 -25.99
CA ASN A 136 2.31 -5.38 -27.04
C ASN A 136 3.35 -4.86 -28.05
N ARG A 137 3.27 -3.60 -28.47
CA ARG A 137 4.25 -2.99 -29.40
C ARG A 137 5.65 -2.89 -28.78
N VAL A 138 5.75 -2.56 -27.50
CA VAL A 138 7.05 -2.52 -26.79
C VAL A 138 7.61 -3.94 -26.65
N ARG A 139 6.82 -4.89 -26.17
CA ARG A 139 7.21 -6.29 -25.93
C ARG A 139 7.61 -7.03 -27.21
N SER A 140 6.88 -6.81 -28.30
CA SER A 140 7.23 -7.41 -29.62
C SER A 140 8.47 -6.80 -30.27
N GLY A 141 8.88 -5.58 -29.84
CA GLY A 141 9.92 -4.78 -30.49
C GLY A 141 9.43 -4.02 -31.72
N GLU A 142 8.13 -3.90 -31.94
CA GLU A 142 7.54 -3.02 -32.93
C GLU A 142 7.77 -1.54 -32.55
N TRP A 143 7.61 -1.20 -31.25
CA TRP A 143 8.04 0.10 -30.74
C TRP A 143 9.57 0.12 -30.63
N LYS A 144 10.20 1.00 -31.36
CA LYS A 144 11.66 1.15 -31.41
C LYS A 144 12.09 2.52 -30.92
N GLY A 145 13.27 2.58 -30.33
CA GLY A 145 13.96 3.81 -30.00
C GLY A 145 14.34 4.61 -31.24
N HIS A 146 14.87 5.80 -31.03
CA HIS A 146 15.24 6.78 -32.08
C HIS A 146 16.20 6.20 -33.13
N THR A 147 17.13 5.34 -32.72
CA THR A 147 18.11 4.68 -33.59
C THR A 147 17.56 3.46 -34.33
N GLY A 148 16.30 3.10 -34.13
CA GLY A 148 15.68 1.90 -34.67
C GLY A 148 15.94 0.62 -33.87
N LYS A 149 16.65 0.69 -32.74
CA LYS A 149 16.86 -0.43 -31.83
C LYS A 149 15.59 -0.76 -31.03
N ARG A 150 15.43 -2.04 -30.67
CA ARG A 150 14.38 -2.51 -29.75
C ARG A 150 14.59 -1.91 -28.37
N ILE A 151 13.50 -1.51 -27.72
CA ILE A 151 13.50 -1.17 -26.30
C ILE A 151 13.70 -2.45 -25.46
N LYS A 152 14.67 -2.41 -24.56
CA LYS A 152 14.97 -3.48 -23.60
C LYS A 152 14.81 -3.02 -22.16
N ASN A 153 14.92 -1.71 -21.93
CA ASN A 153 14.87 -1.14 -20.59
C ASN A 153 13.67 -0.21 -20.48
N VAL A 154 12.91 -0.34 -19.39
CA VAL A 154 11.81 0.55 -19.05
C VAL A 154 12.09 1.17 -17.70
N ILE A 155 12.09 2.49 -17.62
CA ILE A 155 12.29 3.23 -16.37
C ILE A 155 11.01 4.01 -16.07
N ASN A 156 10.34 3.65 -14.98
CA ASN A 156 9.20 4.40 -14.47
C ASN A 156 9.68 5.54 -13.58
N VAL A 157 9.34 6.77 -13.95
CA VAL A 157 9.65 7.99 -13.19
C VAL A 157 8.38 8.50 -12.55
N GLY A 158 8.28 8.42 -11.23
CA GLY A 158 7.09 8.81 -10.48
C GLY A 158 7.37 8.76 -8.99
N ILE A 159 6.53 9.35 -8.15
CA ILE A 159 6.70 9.37 -6.69
C ILE A 159 5.38 9.02 -5.99
N GLY A 160 5.45 8.53 -4.75
CA GLY A 160 4.28 8.11 -3.98
C GLY A 160 3.50 7.01 -4.69
N GLY A 161 2.20 7.20 -4.90
CA GLY A 161 1.34 6.22 -5.58
C GLY A 161 1.73 5.91 -7.03
N SER A 162 2.42 6.84 -7.70
CA SER A 162 2.95 6.61 -9.05
C SER A 162 4.26 5.79 -9.08
N TYR A 163 4.75 5.38 -7.92
CA TYR A 163 5.97 4.61 -7.74
C TYR A 163 5.77 3.34 -6.93
N LEU A 164 5.23 3.47 -5.69
CA LEU A 164 5.21 2.36 -4.73
C LEU A 164 4.41 1.15 -5.21
N GLY A 165 3.23 1.40 -5.82
CA GLY A 165 2.41 0.33 -6.39
C GLY A 165 3.07 -0.37 -7.57
N PRO A 166 3.51 0.34 -8.62
CA PRO A 166 4.23 -0.25 -9.75
C PRO A 166 5.52 -1.00 -9.38
N GLU A 167 6.35 -0.46 -8.49
CA GLU A 167 7.57 -1.13 -8.03
C GLU A 167 7.23 -2.41 -7.27
N MET A 168 6.30 -2.34 -6.33
CA MET A 168 5.84 -3.49 -5.55
C MET A 168 5.30 -4.58 -6.47
N ALA A 169 4.42 -4.23 -7.42
CA ALA A 169 3.84 -5.19 -8.36
C ALA A 169 4.90 -5.84 -9.27
N TYR A 170 5.85 -5.06 -9.79
CA TYR A 170 6.95 -5.60 -10.59
C TYR A 170 7.79 -6.60 -9.80
N ILE A 171 8.18 -6.26 -8.55
CA ILE A 171 8.99 -7.15 -7.72
C ILE A 171 8.20 -8.42 -7.34
N ALA A 172 6.92 -8.26 -6.98
CA ALA A 172 6.05 -9.39 -6.64
C ALA A 172 5.84 -10.35 -7.81
N LEU A 173 5.72 -9.80 -9.02
CA LEU A 173 5.40 -10.56 -10.24
C LEU A 173 6.61 -10.76 -11.17
N ARG A 174 7.83 -10.62 -10.67
CA ARG A 174 9.04 -10.76 -11.52
C ARG A 174 9.14 -12.08 -12.24
N ASP A 175 8.62 -13.17 -11.65
CA ASP A 175 8.58 -14.49 -12.28
C ASP A 175 7.61 -14.58 -13.48
N PHE A 176 6.72 -13.61 -13.64
CA PHE A 176 5.80 -13.45 -14.76
C PHE A 176 6.27 -12.39 -15.75
N SER A 177 7.37 -11.69 -15.45
CA SER A 177 7.90 -10.61 -16.29
C SER A 177 8.67 -11.18 -17.48
N ASP A 178 8.76 -10.39 -18.56
CA ASP A 178 9.58 -10.73 -19.72
C ASP A 178 11.06 -10.72 -19.33
N PRO A 179 11.77 -11.88 -19.35
CA PRO A 179 13.16 -11.95 -18.94
C PRO A 179 14.14 -11.21 -19.88
N ALA A 180 13.68 -10.83 -21.08
CA ALA A 180 14.47 -10.07 -22.04
C ALA A 180 14.40 -8.54 -21.78
N MET A 181 13.63 -8.10 -20.79
CA MET A 181 13.43 -6.70 -20.47
C MET A 181 13.84 -6.39 -19.03
N THR A 182 14.42 -5.20 -18.84
CA THR A 182 14.80 -4.67 -17.51
C THR A 182 13.84 -3.56 -17.11
N PHE A 183 13.36 -3.61 -15.87
CA PHE A 183 12.50 -2.56 -15.31
C PHE A 183 13.17 -1.90 -14.12
N ARG A 184 13.18 -0.58 -14.10
CA ARG A 184 13.71 0.25 -13.01
C ARG A 184 12.77 1.38 -12.65
N PHE A 185 12.96 1.91 -11.46
CA PHE A 185 12.06 2.92 -10.89
C PHE A 185 12.89 4.07 -10.32
N VAL A 186 12.51 5.31 -10.66
CA VAL A 186 13.15 6.51 -10.15
C VAL A 186 12.08 7.38 -9.50
N ALA A 187 12.18 7.55 -8.19
CA ALA A 187 11.21 8.30 -7.40
C ALA A 187 11.84 9.49 -6.67
N ASN A 188 12.92 9.24 -5.94
CA ASN A 188 13.57 10.26 -5.14
C ASN A 188 14.29 11.31 -6.02
N VAL A 189 14.28 12.57 -5.57
CA VAL A 189 15.03 13.68 -6.20
C VAL A 189 16.51 13.68 -5.79
N ASP A 190 17.04 12.51 -5.49
CA ASP A 190 18.45 12.27 -5.24
C ASP A 190 19.13 11.82 -6.54
N GLY A 191 20.22 12.49 -6.91
CA GLY A 191 20.98 12.16 -8.12
C GLY A 191 21.48 10.70 -8.14
N ALA A 192 21.76 10.10 -6.99
CA ALA A 192 22.13 8.70 -6.87
C ALA A 192 21.04 7.77 -7.45
N ALA A 193 19.76 8.04 -7.14
CA ALA A 193 18.64 7.24 -7.64
C ALA A 193 18.58 7.18 -9.17
N PHE A 194 18.85 8.30 -9.83
CA PHE A 194 18.90 8.36 -11.30
C PHE A 194 20.15 7.68 -11.86
N THR A 195 21.31 7.93 -11.25
CA THR A 195 22.59 7.36 -11.67
C THR A 195 22.56 5.84 -11.58
N ASP A 196 22.12 5.30 -10.44
CA ASP A 196 22.00 3.86 -10.21
C ASP A 196 21.01 3.19 -11.19
N ALA A 197 19.95 3.93 -11.56
CA ALA A 197 18.97 3.44 -12.51
C ALA A 197 19.47 3.42 -13.97
N THR A 198 20.56 4.15 -14.31
CA THR A 198 20.97 4.36 -15.72
C THR A 198 22.41 3.98 -16.05
N HIS A 199 23.31 3.83 -15.05
CA HIS A 199 24.77 3.72 -15.26
C HIS A 199 25.23 2.58 -16.18
N ASP A 200 24.47 1.49 -16.27
CA ASP A 200 24.76 0.30 -17.08
C ASP A 200 23.81 0.15 -18.28
N LEU A 201 22.97 1.15 -18.55
CA LEU A 201 21.98 1.12 -19.63
C LEU A 201 22.40 1.94 -20.83
N ASN A 202 21.93 1.50 -22.01
CA ASN A 202 22.06 2.26 -23.26
C ASN A 202 20.82 3.13 -23.49
N ALA A 203 21.00 4.42 -23.71
CA ALA A 203 19.91 5.35 -23.92
C ALA A 203 19.03 4.97 -25.13
N ASP A 204 19.62 4.44 -26.20
CA ASP A 204 18.91 4.07 -27.43
C ASP A 204 18.06 2.78 -27.32
N GLU A 205 18.16 2.06 -26.19
CA GLU A 205 17.35 0.87 -25.85
C GLU A 205 16.44 1.11 -24.63
N THR A 206 16.34 2.35 -24.14
CA THR A 206 15.62 2.71 -22.89
C THR A 206 14.38 3.55 -23.16
N LEU A 207 13.25 3.16 -22.55
CA LEU A 207 11.99 3.87 -22.53
C LEU A 207 11.72 4.42 -21.14
N PHE A 208 11.35 5.68 -21.03
CA PHE A 208 10.91 6.31 -19.79
C PHE A 208 9.39 6.46 -19.77
N ILE A 209 8.75 6.08 -18.67
CA ILE A 209 7.33 6.32 -18.39
C ILE A 209 7.27 7.41 -17.32
N LEU A 210 6.79 8.60 -17.70
CA LEU A 210 6.65 9.73 -16.78
C LEU A 210 5.27 9.71 -16.13
N SER A 211 5.22 9.28 -14.88
CA SER A 211 3.97 9.07 -14.13
C SER A 211 3.71 10.24 -13.18
N SER A 212 2.91 11.21 -13.62
CA SER A 212 2.50 12.37 -12.81
C SER A 212 1.13 12.90 -13.25
N LYS A 213 0.13 12.85 -12.36
CA LYS A 213 -1.24 13.26 -12.66
C LYS A 213 -1.30 14.67 -13.24
N THR A 214 -0.67 15.62 -12.58
CA THR A 214 -0.67 17.04 -12.97
C THR A 214 0.49 17.43 -13.90
N PHE A 215 1.47 16.56 -14.05
CA PHE A 215 2.73 16.82 -14.77
C PHE A 215 3.49 18.06 -14.22
N THR A 216 3.38 18.27 -12.88
CA THR A 216 3.99 19.42 -12.18
C THR A 216 4.68 19.03 -10.87
N THR A 217 4.66 17.72 -10.48
CA THR A 217 5.30 17.24 -9.26
C THR A 217 6.79 17.47 -9.35
N LEU A 218 7.36 18.21 -8.40
CA LEU A 218 8.74 18.67 -8.42
C LEU A 218 9.74 17.53 -8.66
N GLU A 219 9.67 16.47 -7.85
CA GLU A 219 10.58 15.33 -7.90
C GLU A 219 10.49 14.62 -9.26
N THR A 220 9.27 14.34 -9.71
CA THR A 220 9.04 13.68 -11.00
C THR A 220 9.55 14.52 -12.17
N MET A 221 9.27 15.82 -12.17
CA MET A 221 9.69 16.69 -13.28
C MET A 221 11.18 16.97 -13.28
N THR A 222 11.83 17.03 -12.11
CA THR A 222 13.30 17.14 -12.00
C THR A 222 13.97 15.87 -12.54
N ASN A 223 13.50 14.70 -12.14
CA ASN A 223 14.00 13.42 -12.64
C ASN A 223 13.71 13.26 -14.15
N ALA A 224 12.53 13.69 -14.62
CA ALA A 224 12.17 13.68 -16.04
C ALA A 224 13.08 14.57 -16.88
N ALA A 225 13.39 15.78 -16.41
CA ALA A 225 14.33 16.69 -17.08
C ALA A 225 15.74 16.09 -17.14
N THR A 226 16.19 15.45 -16.08
CA THR A 226 17.47 14.73 -16.03
C THR A 226 17.50 13.58 -17.03
N ALA A 227 16.43 12.77 -17.08
CA ALA A 227 16.28 11.69 -18.05
C ALA A 227 16.29 12.18 -19.50
N ARG A 228 15.56 13.28 -19.75
CA ARG A 228 15.54 13.92 -21.06
C ARG A 228 16.94 14.37 -21.50
N LYS A 229 17.65 15.04 -20.61
CA LYS A 229 19.03 15.46 -20.87
C LYS A 229 19.92 14.26 -21.17
N TRP A 230 19.83 13.19 -20.38
CA TRP A 230 20.61 11.97 -20.59
C TRP A 230 20.35 11.32 -21.96
N VAL A 231 19.08 11.23 -22.39
CA VAL A 231 18.71 10.69 -23.71
C VAL A 231 19.21 11.59 -24.83
N VAL A 232 18.94 12.91 -24.75
CA VAL A 232 19.32 13.87 -25.79
C VAL A 232 20.84 13.98 -25.93
N ASP A 233 21.57 14.03 -24.81
CA ASP A 233 23.04 14.07 -24.83
C ASP A 233 23.66 12.79 -25.38
N SER A 234 23.08 11.63 -25.09
CA SER A 234 23.57 10.34 -25.59
C SER A 234 23.29 10.16 -27.08
N LEU A 235 22.09 10.53 -27.54
CA LEU A 235 21.65 10.30 -28.92
C LEU A 235 21.86 11.51 -29.83
N LYS A 236 22.30 12.64 -29.28
CA LYS A 236 22.55 13.92 -30.00
C LYS A 236 21.35 14.41 -30.82
N SER A 237 20.13 14.13 -30.31
CA SER A 237 18.89 14.46 -31.02
C SER A 237 17.75 14.78 -30.08
N GLU A 238 17.16 15.95 -30.20
CA GLU A 238 15.93 16.35 -29.53
C GLU A 238 14.71 15.48 -29.96
N ALA A 239 14.69 15.04 -31.22
CA ALA A 239 13.65 14.17 -31.76
C ALA A 239 13.62 12.79 -31.08
N ALA A 240 14.67 12.41 -30.35
CA ALA A 240 14.71 11.17 -29.58
C ALA A 240 13.64 11.13 -28.48
N VAL A 241 13.25 12.29 -27.93
CA VAL A 241 12.25 12.39 -26.86
C VAL A 241 10.94 11.69 -27.25
N ALA A 242 10.45 11.91 -28.47
CA ALA A 242 9.20 11.31 -28.95
C ALA A 242 9.21 9.77 -29.05
N LYS A 243 10.40 9.14 -29.01
CA LYS A 243 10.58 7.67 -29.10
C LYS A 243 10.98 7.03 -27.79
N HIS A 244 11.50 7.81 -26.86
CA HIS A 244 12.04 7.32 -25.59
C HIS A 244 11.24 7.74 -24.36
N PHE A 245 10.16 8.51 -24.54
CA PHE A 245 9.29 8.96 -23.45
C PHE A 245 7.83 8.75 -23.78
N VAL A 246 7.08 8.29 -22.79
CA VAL A 246 5.62 8.26 -22.75
C VAL A 246 5.15 8.83 -21.40
N ALA A 247 3.91 9.28 -21.33
CA ALA A 247 3.39 9.90 -20.13
C ALA A 247 2.13 9.21 -19.58
N VAL A 248 2.04 9.12 -18.27
CA VAL A 248 0.81 8.82 -17.55
C VAL A 248 0.38 10.09 -16.82
N SER A 249 -0.59 10.79 -17.38
CA SER A 249 -0.96 12.15 -16.92
C SER A 249 -2.37 12.54 -17.38
N THR A 250 -2.89 13.63 -16.79
CA THR A 250 -4.10 14.34 -17.26
C THR A 250 -3.77 15.68 -17.93
N ASN A 251 -2.50 16.08 -17.97
CA ASN A 251 -2.03 17.38 -18.49
C ASN A 251 -1.41 17.25 -19.88
N ALA A 252 -2.26 17.23 -20.91
CA ALA A 252 -1.81 17.11 -22.30
C ALA A 252 -0.89 18.26 -22.76
N GLU A 253 -1.13 19.48 -22.27
CA GLU A 253 -0.29 20.64 -22.63
C GLU A 253 1.14 20.48 -22.08
N GLY A 254 1.28 20.10 -20.80
CA GLY A 254 2.58 19.84 -20.18
C GLY A 254 3.33 18.69 -20.85
N VAL A 255 2.63 17.62 -21.19
CA VAL A 255 3.17 16.45 -21.90
C VAL A 255 3.69 16.84 -23.29
N SER A 256 2.90 17.60 -24.07
CA SER A 256 3.30 18.09 -25.39
C SER A 256 4.51 19.04 -25.32
N LYS A 257 4.53 19.97 -24.35
CA LYS A 257 5.67 20.88 -24.14
C LYS A 257 6.96 20.15 -23.78
N PHE A 258 6.88 19.00 -23.12
CA PHE A 258 8.04 18.16 -22.81
C PHE A 258 8.63 17.52 -24.06
N GLY A 259 7.85 17.37 -25.13
CA GLY A 259 8.22 16.74 -26.40
C GLY A 259 7.66 15.32 -26.58
N ILE A 260 6.70 14.92 -25.76
CA ILE A 260 6.00 13.64 -25.87
C ILE A 260 4.77 13.83 -26.75
N ASP A 261 4.58 12.93 -27.72
CA ASP A 261 3.35 12.87 -28.49
C ASP A 261 2.17 12.46 -27.58
N THR A 262 1.13 13.27 -27.56
CA THR A 262 -0.07 13.01 -26.73
C THR A 262 -0.82 11.74 -27.12
N ALA A 263 -0.60 11.17 -28.31
CA ALA A 263 -1.06 9.84 -28.66
C ALA A 263 -0.42 8.73 -27.77
N ASN A 264 0.71 9.03 -27.15
CA ASN A 264 1.42 8.17 -26.20
C ASN A 264 1.25 8.66 -24.75
N MET A 265 0.16 9.35 -24.48
CA MET A 265 -0.26 9.75 -23.15
C MET A 265 -1.43 8.87 -22.70
N PHE A 266 -1.32 8.33 -21.48
CA PHE A 266 -2.30 7.47 -20.86
C PHE A 266 -2.97 8.23 -19.71
N GLY A 267 -4.28 8.43 -19.82
CA GLY A 267 -5.07 9.19 -18.85
C GLY A 267 -5.55 8.35 -17.68
N PHE A 268 -5.89 9.00 -16.60
CA PHE A 268 -6.67 8.46 -15.49
C PHE A 268 -7.47 9.60 -14.84
N TRP A 269 -8.25 9.32 -13.81
CA TRP A 269 -9.32 10.22 -13.38
C TRP A 269 -9.06 10.81 -12.00
N ASP A 270 -9.76 11.88 -11.65
CA ASP A 270 -9.66 12.56 -10.36
C ASP A 270 -10.31 11.76 -9.21
N TRP A 271 -11.23 10.86 -9.53
CA TRP A 271 -11.82 9.90 -8.57
C TRP A 271 -10.89 8.71 -8.24
N VAL A 272 -9.67 8.68 -8.77
CA VAL A 272 -8.61 7.74 -8.37
C VAL A 272 -7.62 8.47 -7.48
N GLY A 273 -7.54 8.07 -6.21
CA GLY A 273 -6.49 8.52 -5.29
C GLY A 273 -5.12 7.95 -5.67
N GLY A 274 -4.03 8.69 -5.43
CA GLY A 274 -2.68 8.27 -5.82
C GLY A 274 -2.29 6.89 -5.27
N ARG A 275 -2.51 6.64 -3.99
CA ARG A 275 -2.20 5.36 -3.32
C ARG A 275 -3.12 4.19 -3.70
N TYR A 276 -4.19 4.47 -4.45
CA TYR A 276 -5.15 3.50 -5.00
C TYR A 276 -5.05 3.38 -6.54
N SER A 277 -3.94 3.81 -7.14
CA SER A 277 -3.88 4.01 -8.59
C SER A 277 -3.09 2.95 -9.36
N MET A 278 -2.50 1.96 -8.70
CA MET A 278 -1.61 0.99 -9.37
C MET A 278 -2.32 0.13 -10.43
N ASP A 279 -3.61 -0.01 -10.36
CA ASP A 279 -4.49 -0.72 -11.29
C ASP A 279 -5.09 0.19 -12.39
N SER A 280 -4.73 1.49 -12.38
CA SER A 280 -5.01 2.47 -13.46
C SER A 280 -3.90 2.49 -14.52
N ALA A 281 -3.86 3.55 -15.35
CA ALA A 281 -2.76 3.82 -16.26
C ALA A 281 -1.39 3.92 -15.56
N ILE A 282 -1.34 4.22 -14.27
CA ILE A 282 -0.12 4.19 -13.44
C ILE A 282 0.55 2.81 -13.49
N GLY A 283 -0.20 1.74 -13.67
CA GLY A 283 0.31 0.39 -13.85
C GLY A 283 0.88 0.06 -15.23
N LEU A 284 1.09 1.04 -16.12
CA LEU A 284 1.61 0.80 -17.47
C LEU A 284 2.94 0.04 -17.46
N SER A 285 3.87 0.40 -16.58
CA SER A 285 5.16 -0.31 -16.43
C SER A 285 4.94 -1.77 -16.00
N THR A 286 4.00 -2.02 -15.11
CA THR A 286 3.61 -3.38 -14.70
C THR A 286 3.04 -4.16 -15.87
N MET A 287 2.09 -3.56 -16.64
CA MET A 287 1.52 -4.23 -17.82
C MET A 287 2.57 -4.55 -18.88
N ILE A 288 3.55 -3.67 -19.11
CA ILE A 288 4.65 -3.96 -20.02
C ILE A 288 5.51 -5.11 -19.47
N ALA A 289 5.77 -5.16 -18.18
CA ALA A 289 6.58 -6.21 -17.56
C ALA A 289 5.92 -7.58 -17.69
N VAL A 290 4.70 -7.74 -17.18
CA VAL A 290 4.03 -9.05 -17.06
C VAL A 290 3.20 -9.43 -18.29
N GLY A 291 2.95 -8.48 -19.18
CA GLY A 291 2.06 -8.61 -20.34
C GLY A 291 0.58 -8.34 -20.02
N PRO A 292 -0.21 -7.93 -21.03
CA PRO A 292 -1.62 -7.56 -20.83
C PRO A 292 -2.46 -8.64 -20.16
N LYS A 293 -2.29 -9.92 -20.55
CA LYS A 293 -3.05 -11.04 -19.98
C LYS A 293 -2.84 -11.19 -18.46
N ASN A 294 -1.59 -11.15 -18.01
CA ASN A 294 -1.29 -11.25 -16.58
C ASN A 294 -1.75 -10.00 -15.82
N TYR A 295 -1.72 -8.83 -16.47
CA TYR A 295 -2.27 -7.61 -15.88
C TYR A 295 -3.80 -7.70 -15.72
N GLU A 296 -4.52 -8.23 -16.71
CA GLU A 296 -5.97 -8.51 -16.62
C GLU A 296 -6.28 -9.50 -15.50
N GLU A 297 -5.46 -10.56 -15.31
CA GLU A 297 -5.61 -11.48 -14.17
C GLU A 297 -5.40 -10.76 -12.84
N MET A 298 -4.46 -9.81 -12.76
CA MET A 298 -4.28 -9.00 -11.56
C MET A 298 -5.53 -8.15 -11.28
N LEU A 299 -6.08 -7.48 -12.28
CA LEU A 299 -7.34 -6.71 -12.15
C LEU A 299 -8.51 -7.61 -11.72
N ALA A 300 -8.60 -8.83 -12.27
CA ALA A 300 -9.62 -9.80 -11.87
C ALA A 300 -9.49 -10.19 -10.39
N GLY A 301 -8.28 -10.31 -9.86
CA GLY A 301 -8.07 -10.57 -8.43
C GLY A 301 -8.52 -9.42 -7.53
N PHE A 302 -8.26 -8.19 -7.93
CA PHE A 302 -8.83 -7.02 -7.25
C PHE A 302 -10.36 -7.07 -7.23
N HIS A 303 -10.97 -7.36 -8.39
CA HIS A 303 -12.41 -7.45 -8.51
C HIS A 303 -13.04 -8.57 -7.68
N ASP A 304 -12.40 -9.73 -7.60
CA ASP A 304 -12.86 -10.83 -6.73
C ASP A 304 -12.99 -10.38 -5.28
N MET A 305 -12.03 -9.62 -4.78
CA MET A 305 -12.05 -9.09 -3.42
C MET A 305 -13.05 -7.93 -3.27
N ASP A 306 -13.24 -7.10 -4.30
CA ASP A 306 -14.29 -6.08 -4.31
C ASP A 306 -15.68 -6.72 -4.14
N GLU A 307 -15.96 -7.78 -4.89
CA GLU A 307 -17.23 -8.51 -4.78
C GLU A 307 -17.37 -9.22 -3.43
N HIS A 308 -16.29 -9.81 -2.91
CA HIS A 308 -16.29 -10.37 -1.57
C HIS A 308 -16.61 -9.29 -0.51
N PHE A 309 -15.96 -8.12 -0.58
CA PHE A 309 -16.22 -7.01 0.35
C PHE A 309 -17.65 -6.49 0.24
N ARG A 310 -18.15 -6.36 -1.00
CA ARG A 310 -19.49 -5.82 -1.28
C ARG A 310 -20.63 -6.73 -0.85
N THR A 311 -20.47 -8.07 -1.00
CA THR A 311 -21.59 -9.02 -0.90
C THR A 311 -21.56 -9.93 0.32
N THR A 312 -20.38 -10.11 0.94
CA THR A 312 -20.25 -11.02 2.09
C THR A 312 -20.66 -10.32 3.39
N PRO A 313 -21.46 -10.98 4.26
CA PRO A 313 -21.80 -10.45 5.56
C PRO A 313 -20.56 -10.11 6.40
N LEU A 314 -20.62 -9.07 7.22
CA LEU A 314 -19.48 -8.54 8.00
C LEU A 314 -18.77 -9.62 8.84
N GLU A 315 -19.52 -10.59 9.36
CA GLU A 315 -19.01 -11.70 10.19
C GLU A 315 -18.06 -12.67 9.45
N LYS A 316 -18.08 -12.64 8.12
CA LYS A 316 -17.25 -13.51 7.24
C LYS A 316 -16.47 -12.72 6.21
N ASN A 317 -16.56 -11.40 6.25
CA ASN A 317 -15.96 -10.48 5.30
C ASN A 317 -14.49 -10.22 5.70
N LEU A 318 -13.54 -10.74 4.92
CA LEU A 318 -12.12 -10.70 5.26
C LEU A 318 -11.61 -9.28 5.53
N PRO A 319 -11.80 -8.30 4.62
CA PRO A 319 -11.39 -6.93 4.87
C PRO A 319 -12.01 -6.32 6.12
N ALA A 320 -13.31 -6.57 6.33
CA ALA A 320 -14.03 -6.05 7.49
C ALA A 320 -13.49 -6.66 8.81
N LEU A 321 -13.28 -7.98 8.85
CA LEU A 321 -12.72 -8.66 10.02
C LEU A 321 -11.35 -8.11 10.38
N MET A 322 -10.44 -7.95 9.40
CA MET A 322 -9.11 -7.39 9.62
C MET A 322 -9.16 -5.92 10.07
N GLY A 323 -10.03 -5.11 9.46
CA GLY A 323 -10.24 -3.73 9.84
C GLY A 323 -10.75 -3.58 11.27
N LEU A 324 -11.71 -4.41 11.66
CA LEU A 324 -12.26 -4.43 13.01
C LEU A 324 -11.26 -4.91 14.06
N LEU A 325 -10.43 -5.91 13.73
CA LEU A 325 -9.32 -6.33 14.59
C LEU A 325 -8.28 -5.21 14.76
N THR A 326 -7.99 -4.45 13.70
CA THR A 326 -7.13 -3.28 13.79
C THR A 326 -7.72 -2.22 14.73
N VAL A 327 -9.00 -1.91 14.62
CA VAL A 327 -9.71 -1.00 15.55
C VAL A 327 -9.63 -1.53 16.99
N TRP A 328 -9.85 -2.82 17.19
CA TRP A 328 -9.77 -3.46 18.51
C TRP A 328 -8.42 -3.26 19.19
N TYR A 329 -7.34 -3.55 18.47
CA TYR A 329 -5.99 -3.40 19.05
C TYR A 329 -5.57 -1.94 19.20
N ASN A 330 -5.87 -1.10 18.22
CA ASN A 330 -5.46 0.31 18.25
C ASN A 330 -6.18 1.09 19.36
N ASN A 331 -7.49 0.91 19.50
CA ASN A 331 -8.32 1.73 20.38
C ASN A 331 -8.47 1.15 21.80
N PHE A 332 -8.51 -0.16 21.97
CA PHE A 332 -8.74 -0.76 23.27
C PHE A 332 -7.46 -1.31 23.91
N PHE A 333 -6.57 -1.90 23.14
CA PHE A 333 -5.27 -2.36 23.64
C PHE A 333 -4.16 -1.32 23.52
N GLY A 334 -4.38 -0.19 22.86
CA GLY A 334 -3.38 0.86 22.67
C GLY A 334 -2.19 0.45 21.78
N ALA A 335 -2.38 -0.55 20.90
CA ALA A 335 -1.36 -0.96 19.95
C ALA A 335 -1.22 0.09 18.84
N GLN A 336 -0.09 0.76 18.78
CA GLN A 336 0.14 1.87 17.86
C GLN A 336 0.65 1.44 16.49
N THR A 337 1.00 0.17 16.32
CA THR A 337 1.59 -0.35 15.07
C THR A 337 0.98 -1.69 14.68
N VAL A 338 1.05 -2.01 13.39
CA VAL A 338 0.78 -3.35 12.84
C VAL A 338 1.97 -3.78 12.00
N GLY A 339 2.50 -4.96 12.27
CA GLY A 339 3.59 -5.56 11.52
C GLY A 339 3.08 -6.40 10.35
N ILE A 340 3.58 -6.18 9.14
CA ILE A 340 3.24 -6.95 7.94
C ILE A 340 4.43 -7.83 7.57
N MET A 341 4.27 -9.14 7.71
CA MET A 341 5.35 -10.12 7.61
C MET A 341 5.09 -11.12 6.46
N PRO A 342 5.34 -10.73 5.20
CA PRO A 342 5.19 -11.66 4.09
C PRO A 342 6.34 -12.67 4.05
N TYR A 343 6.04 -13.96 4.06
CA TYR A 343 7.04 -15.03 3.93
C TYR A 343 7.25 -15.34 2.44
N SER A 344 7.78 -14.34 1.74
CA SER A 344 8.19 -14.42 0.34
C SER A 344 9.11 -13.23 0.00
N ASP A 345 10.30 -13.48 -0.55
CA ASP A 345 11.20 -12.41 -1.00
C ASP A 345 10.59 -11.55 -2.12
N ASN A 346 9.71 -12.16 -2.94
CA ASN A 346 8.98 -11.41 -3.96
C ASN A 346 8.03 -10.36 -3.37
N MET A 347 7.62 -10.50 -2.11
CA MET A 347 6.74 -9.55 -1.42
C MET A 347 7.47 -8.49 -0.58
N LYS A 348 8.78 -8.35 -0.71
CA LYS A 348 9.60 -7.43 0.12
C LYS A 348 9.20 -5.95 0.03
N ARG A 349 8.54 -5.53 -1.05
CA ARG A 349 8.04 -4.16 -1.18
C ARG A 349 6.57 -4.00 -0.75
N PHE A 350 5.89 -5.09 -0.42
CA PHE A 350 4.49 -5.05 -0.01
C PHE A 350 4.26 -4.26 1.30
N PRO A 351 5.06 -4.44 2.37
CA PRO A 351 4.93 -3.59 3.56
C PRO A 351 5.12 -2.09 3.26
N ALA A 352 6.09 -1.72 2.42
CA ALA A 352 6.32 -0.33 2.05
C ALA A 352 5.17 0.28 1.22
N TYR A 353 4.54 -0.50 0.35
CA TYR A 353 3.32 -0.10 -0.34
C TYR A 353 2.17 0.15 0.65
N LEU A 354 1.97 -0.76 1.60
CA LEU A 354 0.94 -0.64 2.63
C LEU A 354 1.18 0.52 3.60
N GLN A 355 2.43 0.96 3.79
CA GLN A 355 2.73 2.17 4.56
C GLN A 355 1.99 3.37 4.00
N GLN A 356 2.09 3.62 2.69
CA GLN A 356 1.35 4.72 2.08
C GLN A 356 -0.15 4.47 2.12
N LEU A 357 -0.59 3.27 1.75
CA LEU A 357 -2.00 2.91 1.72
C LEU A 357 -2.69 3.19 3.07
N GLN A 358 -2.14 2.71 4.17
CA GLN A 358 -2.72 2.83 5.51
C GLN A 358 -2.49 4.21 6.13
N MET A 359 -1.23 4.67 6.20
CA MET A 359 -0.91 5.83 7.00
C MET A 359 -1.35 7.15 6.36
N GLU A 360 -1.31 7.24 5.03
CA GLU A 360 -1.82 8.41 4.31
C GLU A 360 -3.36 8.45 4.31
N SER A 361 -4.02 7.27 4.28
CA SER A 361 -5.48 7.17 4.35
C SER A 361 -6.01 7.50 5.73
N ASN A 362 -5.53 6.81 6.77
CA ASN A 362 -6.13 6.81 8.09
C ASN A 362 -5.32 7.58 9.14
N GLY A 363 -4.17 8.14 8.81
CA GLY A 363 -3.43 9.05 9.68
C GLY A 363 -4.10 10.41 9.75
N LYS A 364 -5.30 10.49 10.34
CA LYS A 364 -6.14 11.69 10.42
C LYS A 364 -6.41 12.08 11.87
N HIS A 365 -6.48 13.38 12.15
CA HIS A 365 -6.73 13.93 13.47
C HIS A 365 -8.08 14.65 13.58
N VAL A 366 -8.87 14.64 12.49
CA VAL A 366 -10.22 15.21 12.45
C VAL A 366 -11.21 14.21 11.87
N ASP A 367 -12.45 14.28 12.33
CA ASP A 367 -13.57 13.52 11.81
C ASP A 367 -14.17 14.16 10.54
N LEU A 368 -15.22 13.54 9.98
CA LEU A 368 -15.90 14.05 8.77
C LEU A 368 -16.64 15.36 9.00
N GLU A 369 -16.93 15.73 10.24
CA GLU A 369 -17.54 17.00 10.64
C GLU A 369 -16.47 18.07 10.90
N GLY A 370 -15.17 17.75 10.82
CA GLY A 370 -14.05 18.66 11.04
C GLY A 370 -13.66 18.83 12.52
N ASN A 371 -14.19 17.99 13.42
CA ASN A 371 -13.84 18.02 14.83
C ASN A 371 -12.56 17.24 15.10
N HIS A 372 -11.73 17.70 16.05
CA HIS A 372 -10.62 16.90 16.54
C HIS A 372 -11.10 15.60 17.17
N VAL A 373 -10.48 14.49 16.78
CA VAL A 373 -10.77 13.17 17.34
C VAL A 373 -10.07 12.99 18.69
N ASP A 374 -10.72 12.33 19.62
CA ASP A 374 -10.19 11.94 20.94
C ASP A 374 -10.07 10.40 21.06
N TRP A 375 -10.08 9.71 19.94
CA TRP A 375 -9.74 8.29 19.78
C TRP A 375 -8.52 8.13 18.85
N GLN A 376 -7.90 6.97 18.90
CA GLN A 376 -6.76 6.67 18.01
C GLN A 376 -7.26 6.36 16.60
N THR A 377 -6.50 6.82 15.60
CA THR A 377 -6.71 6.51 14.18
C THR A 377 -5.47 5.80 13.61
N GLY A 378 -5.42 5.56 12.35
CA GLY A 378 -4.39 4.89 11.56
C GLY A 378 -3.11 4.41 12.26
N PRO A 379 -2.96 3.11 12.51
CA PRO A 379 -1.73 2.57 13.08
C PRO A 379 -0.54 2.75 12.12
N ILE A 380 0.67 2.77 12.69
CA ILE A 380 1.91 2.74 11.91
C ILE A 380 2.07 1.35 11.29
N ILE A 381 2.23 1.29 9.98
CA ILE A 381 2.51 0.06 9.24
C ILE A 381 4.00 -0.07 9.00
N TRP A 382 4.55 -1.25 9.23
CA TRP A 382 5.93 -1.59 8.96
C TRP A 382 6.09 -3.10 8.80
N GLY A 383 7.21 -3.57 8.31
CA GLY A 383 7.48 -4.99 8.19
C GLY A 383 8.55 -5.29 7.16
N GLU A 384 8.99 -6.53 7.18
CA GLU A 384 9.98 -7.10 6.28
C GLU A 384 9.61 -8.55 5.97
N PRO A 385 10.14 -9.14 4.91
CA PRO A 385 9.93 -10.55 4.65
C PRO A 385 10.43 -11.45 5.79
N GLY A 386 9.68 -12.51 6.09
CA GLY A 386 10.26 -13.66 6.76
C GLY A 386 11.12 -14.44 5.77
N THR A 387 12.27 -15.00 6.18
CA THR A 387 12.80 -15.13 7.55
C THR A 387 13.71 -13.96 7.99
N ASP A 388 14.00 -13.00 7.11
CA ASP A 388 14.93 -11.89 7.38
C ASP A 388 14.53 -11.09 8.63
N GLY A 389 13.25 -10.74 8.74
CA GLY A 389 12.71 -10.02 9.91
C GLY A 389 12.97 -10.73 11.24
N GLN A 390 13.00 -12.08 11.25
CA GLN A 390 13.28 -12.87 12.45
C GLN A 390 14.68 -12.61 13.01
N HIS A 391 15.63 -12.28 12.14
CA HIS A 391 17.02 -11.98 12.48
C HIS A 391 17.29 -10.49 12.66
N SER A 392 16.24 -9.65 12.63
CA SER A 392 16.33 -8.21 12.75
C SER A 392 15.58 -7.67 13.99
N PHE A 393 14.27 -7.81 14.02
CA PHE A 393 13.44 -7.12 15.03
C PHE A 393 12.45 -8.04 15.78
N TYR A 394 12.43 -9.33 15.55
CA TYR A 394 11.51 -10.23 16.27
C TYR A 394 11.82 -10.31 17.77
N GLN A 395 13.04 -9.99 18.20
CA GLN A 395 13.35 -9.82 19.60
C GLN A 395 12.37 -8.85 20.29
N LEU A 396 12.08 -7.70 19.64
CA LEU A 396 11.11 -6.73 20.15
C LEU A 396 9.67 -7.30 20.18
N ILE A 397 9.29 -8.04 19.13
CA ILE A 397 7.92 -8.59 19.04
C ILE A 397 7.70 -9.66 20.13
N HIS A 398 8.67 -10.54 20.37
CA HIS A 398 8.57 -11.61 21.38
C HIS A 398 8.70 -11.10 22.83
N GLN A 399 9.72 -10.29 23.11
CA GLN A 399 10.10 -9.94 24.49
C GLN A 399 10.04 -8.45 24.80
N GLY A 400 9.70 -7.60 23.81
CA GLY A 400 9.57 -6.16 24.04
C GLY A 400 8.30 -5.79 24.81
N THR A 401 8.26 -4.57 25.29
CA THR A 401 7.15 -4.01 26.10
C THR A 401 5.99 -3.48 25.25
N LYS A 402 6.10 -3.54 23.91
CA LYS A 402 5.07 -3.06 22.97
C LYS A 402 4.19 -4.22 22.52
N LEU A 403 2.88 -3.99 22.47
CA LEU A 403 1.97 -4.90 21.80
C LEU A 403 1.97 -4.58 20.29
N ILE A 404 2.36 -5.55 19.48
CA ILE A 404 2.48 -5.42 18.03
C ILE A 404 1.65 -6.53 17.37
N PRO A 405 0.40 -6.27 16.97
CA PRO A 405 -0.34 -7.18 16.11
C PRO A 405 0.42 -7.40 14.79
N CYS A 406 0.45 -8.65 14.32
CA CYS A 406 1.17 -8.97 13.09
C CYS A 406 0.26 -9.70 12.10
N ASP A 407 0.38 -9.34 10.81
CA ASP A 407 -0.19 -10.08 9.69
C ASP A 407 0.92 -10.91 9.04
N PHE A 408 0.85 -12.22 9.18
CA PHE A 408 1.69 -13.17 8.45
C PHE A 408 1.03 -13.55 7.13
N ILE A 409 1.77 -13.45 6.02
CA ILE A 409 1.29 -13.84 4.69
C ILE A 409 2.18 -14.98 4.20
N ALA A 410 1.59 -16.13 3.88
CA ALA A 410 2.29 -17.30 3.40
C ALA A 410 1.62 -17.89 2.16
N PHE A 411 2.41 -18.53 1.31
CA PHE A 411 1.97 -19.16 0.07
C PHE A 411 2.08 -20.68 0.21
N LEU A 412 1.04 -21.40 -0.20
CA LEU A 412 1.00 -22.87 -0.12
C LEU A 412 1.90 -23.52 -1.19
N GLN A 413 2.07 -22.85 -2.33
CA GLN A 413 2.89 -23.32 -3.44
C GLN A 413 4.02 -22.33 -3.76
N PRO A 414 5.26 -22.78 -3.93
CA PRO A 414 6.37 -21.93 -4.33
C PRO A 414 6.30 -21.53 -5.81
N LEU A 415 6.90 -20.39 -6.15
CA LEU A 415 7.23 -20.04 -7.54
C LEU A 415 8.53 -20.72 -7.98
N SER A 416 9.47 -20.89 -7.05
CA SER A 416 10.75 -21.56 -7.29
C SER A 416 10.60 -23.09 -7.25
N PRO A 417 11.41 -23.84 -8.03
CA PRO A 417 11.47 -25.31 -7.94
C PRO A 417 12.18 -25.82 -6.67
N LEU A 418 12.70 -24.94 -5.81
CA LEU A 418 13.43 -25.29 -4.58
C LEU A 418 12.48 -25.59 -3.42
N THR A 419 11.76 -26.69 -3.49
CA THR A 419 10.67 -27.06 -2.55
C THR A 419 11.13 -27.21 -1.11
N VAL A 420 12.33 -27.75 -0.84
CA VAL A 420 12.87 -27.88 0.52
C VAL A 420 13.03 -26.52 1.20
N MET A 421 13.46 -25.49 0.47
CA MET A 421 13.54 -24.14 1.02
C MET A 421 12.16 -23.57 1.31
N HIS A 422 11.17 -23.93 0.52
CA HIS A 422 9.78 -23.54 0.75
C HIS A 422 9.20 -24.18 2.00
N ASP A 423 9.48 -25.48 2.26
CA ASP A 423 9.09 -26.16 3.48
C ASP A 423 9.69 -25.49 4.73
N TYR A 424 10.97 -25.09 4.67
CA TYR A 424 11.62 -24.37 5.76
C TYR A 424 11.00 -22.99 5.99
N LEU A 425 10.72 -22.25 4.91
CA LEU A 425 10.06 -20.93 4.98
C LEU A 425 8.67 -21.06 5.62
N THR A 426 7.89 -22.03 5.18
CA THR A 426 6.53 -22.28 5.67
C THR A 426 6.54 -22.77 7.13
N ALA A 427 7.48 -23.64 7.50
CA ALA A 427 7.65 -24.06 8.89
C ALA A 427 7.95 -22.87 9.82
N ASN A 428 8.74 -21.90 9.35
CA ASN A 428 9.07 -20.70 10.11
C ASN A 428 7.84 -19.82 10.36
N VAL A 429 6.98 -19.57 9.36
CA VAL A 429 5.78 -18.73 9.58
C VAL A 429 4.84 -19.36 10.60
N PHE A 430 4.63 -20.68 10.54
CA PHE A 430 3.76 -21.36 11.50
C PHE A 430 4.37 -21.38 12.91
N ALA A 431 5.68 -21.64 13.02
CA ALA A 431 6.39 -21.63 14.28
C ALA A 431 6.38 -20.23 14.94
N GLN A 432 6.55 -19.16 14.16
CA GLN A 432 6.50 -17.81 14.70
C GLN A 432 5.11 -17.42 15.17
N ALA A 433 4.06 -17.75 14.42
CA ALA A 433 2.68 -17.51 14.84
C ALA A 433 2.34 -18.28 16.13
N GLU A 434 2.81 -19.53 16.26
CA GLU A 434 2.64 -20.34 17.47
C GLU A 434 3.42 -19.77 18.66
N ALA A 435 4.70 -19.46 18.47
CA ALA A 435 5.56 -18.93 19.53
C ALA A 435 5.06 -17.56 20.04
N LEU A 436 4.58 -16.68 19.17
CA LEU A 436 4.00 -15.40 19.55
C LEU A 436 2.71 -15.56 20.36
N ALA A 437 1.87 -16.52 19.98
CA ALA A 437 0.61 -16.79 20.68
C ALA A 437 0.84 -17.40 22.07
N PHE A 438 1.68 -18.41 22.18
CA PHE A 438 1.76 -19.23 23.38
C PHE A 438 2.99 -18.91 24.24
N GLY A 439 4.06 -18.42 23.65
CA GLY A 439 5.30 -18.11 24.38
C GLY A 439 5.96 -19.33 25.01
N LYS A 440 6.80 -19.10 26.00
CA LYS A 440 7.48 -20.11 26.80
C LYS A 440 7.67 -19.62 28.22
N THR A 441 7.10 -20.32 29.19
CA THR A 441 7.09 -19.94 30.60
C THR A 441 8.41 -20.28 31.31
N ALA A 442 8.63 -19.70 32.47
CA ALA A 442 9.79 -20.00 33.30
C ALA A 442 9.83 -21.50 33.73
N ASP A 443 8.67 -22.08 34.02
CA ASP A 443 8.59 -23.49 34.44
C ASP A 443 8.92 -24.46 33.30
N GLU A 444 8.44 -24.16 32.09
CA GLU A 444 8.80 -24.92 30.86
C GLU A 444 10.32 -24.83 30.60
N LEU A 445 10.91 -23.64 30.75
CA LEU A 445 12.36 -23.45 30.56
C LEU A 445 13.18 -24.23 31.62
N LYS A 446 12.76 -24.20 32.88
CA LYS A 446 13.41 -24.98 33.96
C LYS A 446 13.32 -26.47 33.71
N ALA A 447 12.17 -26.96 33.27
CA ALA A 447 11.99 -28.37 32.91
C ALA A 447 12.90 -28.82 31.75
N GLU A 448 13.28 -27.89 30.88
CA GLU A 448 14.26 -28.10 29.79
C GLU A 448 15.72 -27.90 30.24
N GLY A 449 15.97 -27.64 31.52
CA GLY A 449 17.32 -27.48 32.05
C GLY A 449 17.92 -26.06 31.93
N SER A 450 17.08 -25.05 31.76
CA SER A 450 17.55 -23.64 31.76
C SER A 450 18.12 -23.28 33.13
N PRO A 451 19.35 -22.76 33.24
CA PRO A 451 19.91 -22.26 34.48
C PRO A 451 19.06 -21.13 35.08
N ASP A 452 18.90 -21.14 36.43
CA ASP A 452 18.04 -20.15 37.11
C ASP A 452 18.40 -18.69 36.74
N PHE A 453 19.68 -18.36 36.63
CA PHE A 453 20.11 -17.00 36.28
C PHE A 453 19.77 -16.60 34.85
N GLN A 454 19.60 -17.56 33.92
CA GLN A 454 19.23 -17.29 32.52
C GLN A 454 17.72 -17.35 32.29
N THR A 455 16.99 -18.11 33.11
CA THR A 455 15.55 -18.33 32.91
C THR A 455 14.75 -17.05 32.73
N PRO A 456 14.91 -15.98 33.53
CA PRO A 456 14.16 -14.74 33.35
C PRO A 456 14.39 -14.07 31.97
N PHE A 457 15.59 -14.21 31.40
CA PHE A 457 15.95 -13.63 30.10
C PHE A 457 15.46 -14.46 28.90
N ARG A 458 15.07 -15.70 29.13
CA ARG A 458 14.63 -16.65 28.09
C ARG A 458 13.11 -16.79 28.02
N VAL A 459 12.38 -16.30 29.02
CA VAL A 459 10.92 -16.29 29.00
C VAL A 459 10.42 -15.48 27.83
N CYS A 460 9.53 -16.05 27.04
CA CYS A 460 8.70 -15.35 26.09
C CYS A 460 7.26 -15.41 26.61
N GLU A 461 6.69 -14.26 26.97
CA GLU A 461 5.37 -14.19 27.58
C GLU A 461 4.26 -14.75 26.70
N GLY A 462 4.43 -14.72 25.38
CA GLY A 462 3.36 -15.04 24.45
C GLY A 462 2.28 -13.95 24.42
N ASN A 463 1.04 -14.38 24.14
CA ASN A 463 -0.14 -13.51 24.09
C ASN A 463 -0.02 -12.34 23.10
N ARG A 464 0.82 -12.52 22.06
CA ARG A 464 1.07 -11.58 20.98
C ARG A 464 0.15 -11.94 19.81
N PRO A 465 -0.76 -11.03 19.41
CA PRO A 465 -1.79 -11.36 18.42
C PRO A 465 -1.23 -11.43 17.00
N THR A 466 -1.72 -12.41 16.24
CA THR A 466 -1.38 -12.57 14.84
C THR A 466 -2.59 -12.96 14.00
N ASN A 467 -2.64 -12.44 12.78
CA ASN A 467 -3.39 -13.02 11.68
C ASN A 467 -2.43 -13.88 10.83
N THR A 468 -2.93 -14.97 10.25
CA THR A 468 -2.21 -15.71 9.23
C THR A 468 -3.06 -15.77 7.97
N ILE A 469 -2.55 -15.22 6.89
CA ILE A 469 -3.20 -15.19 5.57
C ILE A 469 -2.50 -16.22 4.70
N LEU A 470 -3.22 -17.28 4.33
CA LEU A 470 -2.73 -18.29 3.39
C LEU A 470 -3.28 -18.00 2.00
N VAL A 471 -2.38 -18.06 1.02
CA VAL A 471 -2.62 -17.86 -0.39
C VAL A 471 -2.13 -19.09 -1.14
N ASP A 472 -2.89 -19.62 -2.09
CA ASP A 472 -2.46 -20.82 -2.80
C ASP A 472 -1.09 -20.62 -3.45
N LYS A 473 -0.93 -19.60 -4.30
CA LYS A 473 0.32 -19.26 -4.98
C LYS A 473 0.37 -17.77 -5.28
N LEU A 474 1.56 -17.16 -5.26
CA LEU A 474 1.75 -15.77 -5.68
C LEU A 474 1.60 -15.66 -7.21
N THR A 475 0.38 -15.41 -7.65
CA THR A 475 0.03 -15.15 -9.05
C THR A 475 -0.38 -13.68 -9.23
N PRO A 476 -0.48 -13.18 -10.47
CA PRO A 476 -1.04 -11.85 -10.70
C PRO A 476 -2.41 -11.66 -10.04
N ARG A 477 -3.30 -12.65 -10.17
CA ARG A 477 -4.63 -12.62 -9.53
C ARG A 477 -4.53 -12.54 -8.00
N ALA A 478 -3.69 -13.39 -7.39
CA ALA A 478 -3.48 -13.38 -5.94
C ALA A 478 -2.93 -12.04 -5.43
N LEU A 479 -2.01 -11.40 -6.18
CA LEU A 479 -1.50 -10.08 -5.82
C LEU A 479 -2.63 -9.04 -5.82
N GLY A 480 -3.45 -8.99 -6.85
CA GLY A 480 -4.60 -8.08 -6.93
C GLY A 480 -5.56 -8.29 -5.77
N THR A 481 -5.89 -9.55 -5.46
CA THR A 481 -6.76 -9.90 -4.32
C THR A 481 -6.19 -9.41 -2.99
N MET A 482 -4.89 -9.60 -2.75
CA MET A 482 -4.25 -9.14 -1.50
C MET A 482 -4.21 -7.62 -1.39
N VAL A 483 -3.96 -6.91 -2.49
CA VAL A 483 -3.98 -5.44 -2.47
C VAL A 483 -5.38 -4.93 -2.13
N ALA A 484 -6.42 -5.43 -2.80
CA ALA A 484 -7.80 -5.04 -2.52
C ALA A 484 -8.26 -5.43 -1.09
N LEU A 485 -7.77 -6.55 -0.55
CA LEU A 485 -7.99 -6.92 0.86
C LEU A 485 -7.59 -5.76 1.79
N TYR A 486 -6.39 -5.21 1.60
CA TYR A 486 -5.90 -4.11 2.43
C TYR A 486 -6.54 -2.76 2.09
N GLU A 487 -6.91 -2.49 0.84
CA GLU A 487 -7.68 -1.30 0.47
C GLU A 487 -9.01 -1.24 1.24
N HIS A 488 -9.75 -2.35 1.25
CA HIS A 488 -11.04 -2.44 1.95
C HIS A 488 -10.90 -2.58 3.47
N ASN A 489 -9.81 -3.14 3.97
CA ASN A 489 -9.45 -3.11 5.38
C ASN A 489 -9.27 -1.65 5.86
N VAL A 490 -8.51 -0.85 5.13
CA VAL A 490 -8.31 0.59 5.38
C VAL A 490 -9.63 1.35 5.33
N PHE A 491 -10.47 1.07 4.33
CA PHE A 491 -11.81 1.63 4.23
C PHE A 491 -12.66 1.34 5.46
N THR A 492 -12.68 0.08 5.91
CA THR A 492 -13.46 -0.35 7.09
C THR A 492 -13.04 0.42 8.34
N GLN A 493 -11.74 0.54 8.58
CA GLN A 493 -11.20 1.33 9.70
C GLN A 493 -11.65 2.79 9.62
N GLY A 494 -11.47 3.44 8.46
CA GLY A 494 -11.84 4.84 8.25
C GLY A 494 -13.33 5.09 8.45
N ALA A 495 -14.19 4.16 8.03
CA ALA A 495 -15.62 4.22 8.25
C ALA A 495 -15.98 4.11 9.74
N VAL A 496 -15.36 3.19 10.48
CA VAL A 496 -15.54 3.05 11.93
C VAL A 496 -15.09 4.32 12.67
N TRP A 497 -13.91 4.86 12.32
CA TRP A 497 -13.35 6.06 12.95
C TRP A 497 -14.00 7.38 12.49
N ASN A 498 -14.89 7.33 11.51
CA ASN A 498 -15.55 8.53 10.94
C ASN A 498 -14.58 9.55 10.34
N ILE A 499 -13.57 9.10 9.64
CA ILE A 499 -12.55 9.95 9.02
C ILE A 499 -12.60 9.91 7.49
N ASP A 500 -12.08 10.95 6.82
CA ASP A 500 -11.90 10.94 5.37
C ASP A 500 -10.59 10.21 5.02
N SER A 501 -10.72 8.96 4.56
CA SER A 501 -9.59 8.11 4.20
C SER A 501 -9.00 8.42 2.82
N PHE A 502 -9.56 9.36 2.05
CA PHE A 502 -9.26 9.50 0.63
C PHE A 502 -8.62 10.83 0.24
N ASP A 503 -8.49 11.77 1.19
CA ASP A 503 -7.68 12.97 1.05
C ASP A 503 -6.27 12.81 1.67
N GLN A 504 -5.40 13.83 1.54
CA GLN A 504 -4.04 13.83 2.04
C GLN A 504 -3.49 15.24 2.35
N TRP A 505 -4.26 16.09 3.01
CA TRP A 505 -3.88 17.48 3.32
C TRP A 505 -2.57 17.60 4.11
N GLY A 506 -2.24 16.61 4.94
CA GLY A 506 -1.03 16.59 5.78
C GLY A 506 0.29 16.66 5.02
N VAL A 507 0.32 16.29 3.73
CA VAL A 507 1.56 16.31 2.92
C VAL A 507 1.77 17.64 2.17
N GLU A 508 0.83 18.59 2.22
CA GLU A 508 0.91 19.82 1.41
C GLU A 508 1.84 20.88 2.00
N LEU A 509 1.85 21.04 3.33
CA LEU A 509 2.65 22.08 3.99
C LEU A 509 4.14 21.96 3.69
N GLY A 510 4.69 20.73 3.74
CA GLY A 510 6.10 20.49 3.43
C GLY A 510 6.48 20.91 2.02
N LYS A 511 5.63 20.67 1.05
CA LYS A 511 5.84 21.09 -0.37
C LYS A 511 5.86 22.61 -0.52
N VAL A 512 4.97 23.32 0.18
CA VAL A 512 4.93 24.79 0.18
C VAL A 512 6.22 25.37 0.76
N LEU A 513 6.69 24.83 1.88
CA LEU A 513 7.94 25.27 2.51
C LEU A 513 9.16 24.96 1.64
N ALA A 514 9.24 23.77 1.05
CA ALA A 514 10.33 23.41 0.13
C ALA A 514 10.44 24.39 -1.04
N LYS A 515 9.32 24.77 -1.66
CA LYS A 515 9.29 25.77 -2.75
C LYS A 515 9.86 27.15 -2.34
N ARG A 516 9.79 27.51 -1.04
CA ARG A 516 10.41 28.75 -0.53
C ARG A 516 11.91 28.57 -0.31
N ILE A 517 12.33 27.42 0.19
CA ILE A 517 13.74 27.14 0.53
C ILE A 517 14.60 26.92 -0.71
N ILE A 518 14.07 26.28 -1.76
CA ILE A 518 14.84 25.95 -2.98
C ILE A 518 15.55 27.19 -3.56
N PRO A 519 14.88 28.32 -3.85
CA PRO A 519 15.55 29.51 -4.37
C PRO A 519 16.61 30.09 -3.40
N GLU A 520 16.40 29.94 -2.09
CA GLU A 520 17.36 30.38 -1.08
C GLU A 520 18.63 29.52 -1.08
N LEU A 521 18.50 28.23 -1.35
CA LEU A 521 19.62 27.33 -1.54
C LEU A 521 20.38 27.60 -2.83
N GLU A 522 19.68 27.88 -3.94
CA GLU A 522 20.24 28.02 -5.29
C GLU A 522 20.86 29.41 -5.54
N SER A 523 20.40 30.44 -4.85
CA SER A 523 20.83 31.83 -5.07
C SER A 523 22.36 31.98 -5.04
N ALA A 524 22.92 32.70 -6.02
CA ALA A 524 24.32 33.07 -6.01
C ALA A 524 24.63 34.14 -4.93
N ALA A 525 23.66 35.03 -4.64
CA ALA A 525 23.75 36.04 -3.59
C ALA A 525 23.31 35.49 -2.22
N ALA A 526 23.71 36.17 -1.15
CA ALA A 526 23.21 35.87 0.20
C ALA A 526 21.69 36.11 0.27
N PRO A 527 20.86 35.09 0.57
CA PRO A 527 19.42 35.27 0.67
C PRO A 527 19.03 35.94 2.02
N ALA A 528 17.95 36.71 1.99
CA ALA A 528 17.33 37.21 3.22
C ALA A 528 16.44 36.12 3.85
N LEU A 529 17.01 35.28 4.70
CA LEU A 529 16.32 34.17 5.32
C LEU A 529 15.27 34.65 6.34
N LYS A 530 14.06 34.08 6.26
CA LYS A 530 12.89 34.43 7.11
C LYS A 530 12.24 33.18 7.72
N HIS A 531 13.04 32.18 8.05
CA HIS A 531 12.59 30.97 8.76
C HIS A 531 12.91 31.07 10.25
N ASP A 532 12.60 30.03 11.01
CA ASP A 532 13.07 29.88 12.37
C ASP A 532 14.61 29.79 12.43
N SER A 533 15.18 29.99 13.62
CA SER A 533 16.64 30.05 13.80
C SER A 533 17.35 28.74 13.41
N SER A 534 16.70 27.58 13.59
CA SER A 534 17.25 26.28 13.19
C SER A 534 17.32 26.16 11.67
N THR A 535 16.21 26.41 10.99
CA THR A 535 16.13 26.34 9.51
C THR A 535 17.11 27.31 8.85
N ASN A 536 17.17 28.56 9.34
CA ASN A 536 18.15 29.56 8.86
C ASN A 536 19.60 29.07 9.01
N THR A 537 19.92 28.49 10.17
CA THR A 537 21.25 27.94 10.45
C THR A 537 21.59 26.77 9.51
N LEU A 538 20.65 25.86 9.29
CA LEU A 538 20.84 24.70 8.40
C LEU A 538 21.05 25.14 6.94
N ILE A 539 20.28 26.11 6.44
CA ILE A 539 20.44 26.70 5.11
C ILE A 539 21.84 27.31 5.00
N GLY A 540 22.26 28.13 5.98
CA GLY A 540 23.59 28.75 5.99
C GLY A 540 24.73 27.75 5.98
N ARG A 541 24.64 26.69 6.79
CA ARG A 541 25.65 25.60 6.82
C ARG A 541 25.74 24.87 5.47
N TYR A 542 24.60 24.53 4.86
CA TYR A 542 24.56 23.88 3.56
C TYR A 542 25.19 24.77 2.48
N ARG A 543 24.78 26.04 2.40
CA ARG A 543 25.30 27.01 1.45
C ARG A 543 26.81 27.20 1.58
N LYS A 544 27.31 27.29 2.83
CA LYS A 544 28.74 27.40 3.11
C LYS A 544 29.51 26.16 2.65
N ALA A 545 28.98 24.96 2.85
CA ALA A 545 29.60 23.72 2.40
C ALA A 545 29.77 23.66 0.87
N LEU A 546 28.87 24.30 0.12
CA LEU A 546 28.93 24.42 -1.34
C LEU A 546 29.66 25.68 -1.83
N GLY A 547 30.33 26.43 -0.95
CA GLY A 547 31.04 27.67 -1.30
C GLY A 547 30.11 28.83 -1.72
N ARG A 548 28.82 28.76 -1.38
CA ARG A 548 27.83 29.82 -1.67
C ARG A 548 27.86 30.90 -0.60
N LYS A 549 27.57 32.16 -0.98
CA LYS A 549 27.47 33.28 -0.02
C LYS A 549 26.29 33.10 0.92
N ASN A 550 26.50 33.34 2.22
CA ASN A 550 25.45 33.32 3.24
C ASN A 550 24.87 34.70 3.46
#